data_1577257fd6597e767fe04dfbdc1dc7d2
#
_entry.id   1577257fd6597e767fe04dfbdc1dc7d2
#
_cell.length_a   1.000
_cell.length_b   1.000
_cell.length_c   1.000
_cell.angle_alpha   90.00
_cell.angle_beta   90.00
_cell.angle_gamma   90.00
#
_symmetry.space_group_name_H-M   'P 1'
#
loop_
_entity.id
_entity.type
_entity.pdbx_description
1 polymer ?
#
loop_
_entity_poly.entity_id
_entity_poly.type
_entity_poly.pdbx_seq_one_letter_code
_entity_poly.pdbx_strand_id
1 'polypeptide(L)'
;RLGQDVTCALGWGLSYGFLWWVLGPLTLLPALLGGDPEWSAAAAGGSLSALAGHLVYGGCLGVAFHLLEAPFGVPWLARTRAEALAALRRREELLAATPALGAVLLAMLLTVLVVTLGTS
;
A
#
# COMPACT_ATOMS: atom_id res chain seq x y z
N ARG A 1 8.04 19.06 6.02
CA ARG A 1 6.64 18.57 5.99
C ARG A 1 6.29 17.88 4.67
N LEU A 2 6.60 18.47 3.50
CA LEU A 2 6.33 17.84 2.20
C LEU A 2 6.93 16.44 2.05
N GLY A 3 8.14 16.22 2.52
CA GLY A 3 8.78 14.90 2.46
C GLY A 3 8.08 13.83 3.30
N GLN A 4 7.54 14.20 4.47
CA GLN A 4 6.80 13.26 5.33
C GLN A 4 5.46 12.87 4.69
N ASP A 5 4.78 13.81 4.05
CA ASP A 5 3.50 13.56 3.39
C ASP A 5 3.66 12.61 2.19
N VAL A 6 4.70 12.81 1.37
CA VAL A 6 5.04 11.91 0.25
C VAL A 6 5.42 10.52 0.75
N THR A 7 6.24 10.44 1.81
CA THR A 7 6.63 9.16 2.40
C THR A 7 5.42 8.38 2.92
N CYS A 8 4.48 9.06 3.57
CA CYS A 8 3.25 8.46 4.05
C CYS A 8 2.38 7.96 2.88
N ALA A 9 2.21 8.77 1.83
CA ALA A 9 1.45 8.39 0.63
C ALA A 9 2.09 7.19 -0.08
N LEU A 10 3.42 7.17 -0.19
CA LEU A 10 4.16 6.04 -0.74
C LEU A 10 3.96 4.78 0.12
N GLY A 11 4.04 4.89 1.44
CA GLY A 11 3.82 3.78 2.37
C GLY A 11 2.41 3.17 2.21
N TRP A 12 1.38 4.01 2.12
CA TRP A 12 0.01 3.57 1.85
C TRP A 12 -0.11 2.90 0.48
N GLY A 13 0.49 3.49 -0.55
CA GLY A 13 0.48 2.92 -1.90
C GLY A 13 1.17 1.56 -1.96
N LEU A 14 2.33 1.41 -1.34
CA LEU A 14 3.04 0.12 -1.26
C LEU A 14 2.23 -0.93 -0.49
N SER A 15 1.60 -0.55 0.62
CA SER A 15 0.74 -1.43 1.42
C SER A 15 -0.46 -1.92 0.59
N TYR A 16 -1.07 -1.04 -0.18
CA TYR A 16 -2.15 -1.36 -1.10
C TYR A 16 -1.68 -2.34 -2.19
N GLY A 17 -0.53 -2.09 -2.81
CA GLY A 17 0.05 -2.98 -3.81
C GLY A 17 0.35 -4.37 -3.24
N PHE A 18 0.91 -4.44 -2.04
CA PHE A 18 1.16 -5.71 -1.36
C PHE A 18 -0.13 -6.49 -1.08
N LEU A 19 -1.17 -5.81 -0.59
CA LEU A 19 -2.47 -6.42 -0.33
C LEU A 19 -3.06 -7.03 -1.61
N TRP A 20 -3.00 -6.30 -2.72
CA TRP A 20 -3.47 -6.79 -4.01
C TRP A 20 -2.64 -7.96 -4.54
N TRP A 21 -1.35 -8.01 -4.27
CA TRP A 21 -0.53 -9.17 -4.60
C TRP A 21 -0.95 -10.41 -3.83
N VAL A 22 -1.24 -10.30 -2.52
CA VAL A 22 -1.75 -11.43 -1.73
C VAL A 22 -3.13 -11.87 -2.21
N LEU A 23 -4.03 -10.92 -2.43
CA LEU A 23 -5.40 -11.22 -2.88
C LEU A 23 -5.45 -11.71 -4.32
N GLY A 24 -4.69 -11.15 -5.22
CA GLY A 24 -4.71 -11.50 -6.65
C GLY A 24 -4.01 -12.83 -6.93
N PRO A 25 -2.68 -12.85 -7.05
CA PRO A 25 -1.93 -14.04 -7.46
C PRO A 25 -2.04 -15.23 -6.52
N LEU A 26 -2.13 -15.02 -5.20
CA LEU A 26 -2.10 -16.11 -4.23
C LEU A 26 -3.49 -16.58 -3.79
N THR A 27 -4.52 -15.79 -4.00
CA THR A 27 -5.88 -16.11 -3.53
C THR A 27 -6.87 -16.21 -4.68
N LEU A 28 -7.12 -15.11 -5.39
CA LEU A 28 -8.16 -15.04 -6.42
C LEU A 28 -7.79 -15.80 -7.68
N LEU A 29 -6.56 -15.71 -8.14
CA LEU A 29 -6.14 -16.36 -9.38
C LEU A 29 -6.24 -17.90 -9.26
N PRO A 30 -5.70 -18.57 -8.23
CA PRO A 30 -5.92 -19.99 -8.03
C PRO A 30 -7.40 -20.35 -7.93
N ALA A 31 -8.20 -19.61 -7.16
CA ALA A 31 -9.62 -19.85 -6.99
C ALA A 31 -10.40 -19.73 -8.29
N LEU A 32 -10.09 -18.75 -9.14
CA LEU A 32 -10.72 -18.59 -10.46
C LEU A 32 -10.35 -19.69 -11.44
N LEU A 33 -9.19 -20.31 -11.28
CA LEU A 33 -8.73 -21.46 -12.06
C LEU A 33 -9.23 -22.81 -11.51
N GLY A 34 -10.06 -22.78 -10.48
CA GLY A 34 -10.65 -23.99 -9.88
C GLY A 34 -9.75 -24.69 -8.85
N GLY A 35 -8.71 -24.03 -8.40
CA GLY A 35 -7.82 -24.48 -7.33
C GLY A 35 -8.09 -23.79 -5.98
N ASP A 36 -7.38 -24.24 -4.94
CA ASP A 36 -7.41 -23.60 -3.64
C ASP A 36 -6.42 -22.43 -3.56
N PRO A 37 -6.65 -21.44 -2.68
CA PRO A 37 -5.70 -20.39 -2.39
C PRO A 37 -4.34 -20.98 -1.97
N GLU A 38 -3.27 -20.47 -2.55
CA GLU A 38 -1.94 -21.07 -2.38
C GLU A 38 -0.98 -20.10 -1.67
N TRP A 39 -0.91 -20.22 -0.35
CA TRP A 39 -0.09 -19.33 0.51
C TRP A 39 1.23 -19.95 0.94
N SER A 40 1.76 -20.88 0.14
CA SER A 40 3.06 -21.48 0.40
C SER A 40 4.22 -20.52 0.05
N ALA A 41 5.38 -20.70 0.67
CA ALA A 41 6.58 -19.96 0.33
C ALA A 41 6.99 -20.15 -1.14
N ALA A 42 6.77 -21.36 -1.68
CA ALA A 42 7.06 -21.69 -3.07
C ALA A 42 6.16 -20.89 -4.04
N ALA A 43 4.84 -20.84 -3.77
CA ALA A 43 3.91 -20.05 -4.58
C ALA A 43 4.21 -18.54 -4.50
N ALA A 44 4.49 -18.03 -3.30
CA ALA A 44 4.91 -16.65 -3.11
C ALA A 44 6.21 -16.36 -3.86
N GLY A 45 7.20 -17.27 -3.82
CA GLY A 45 8.45 -17.17 -4.58
C GLY A 45 8.23 -17.15 -6.08
N GLY A 46 7.36 -18.01 -6.59
CA GLY A 46 6.98 -18.04 -8.01
C GLY A 46 6.28 -16.76 -8.50
N SER A 47 5.66 -16.01 -7.59
CA SER A 47 4.94 -14.77 -7.90
C SER A 47 5.67 -13.48 -7.52
N LEU A 48 6.97 -13.53 -7.19
CA LEU A 48 7.76 -12.34 -6.80
C LEU A 48 7.84 -11.27 -7.89
N SER A 49 7.88 -11.66 -9.16
CA SER A 49 7.83 -10.70 -10.26
C SER A 49 6.50 -9.93 -10.28
N ALA A 50 5.40 -10.62 -9.98
CA ALA A 50 4.10 -9.97 -9.84
C ALA A 50 4.06 -9.06 -8.59
N LEU A 51 4.70 -9.45 -7.48
CA LEU A 51 4.85 -8.58 -6.30
C LEU A 51 5.53 -7.27 -6.67
N ALA A 52 6.67 -7.34 -7.39
CA ALA A 52 7.37 -6.14 -7.81
C ALA A 52 6.45 -5.22 -8.64
N GLY A 53 5.69 -5.76 -9.58
CA GLY A 53 4.71 -5.01 -10.35
C GLY A 53 3.64 -4.35 -9.49
N HIS A 54 3.09 -5.06 -8.53
CA HIS A 54 2.07 -4.53 -7.62
C HIS A 54 2.62 -3.45 -6.68
N LEU A 55 3.86 -3.58 -6.21
CA LEU A 55 4.51 -2.55 -5.39
C LEU A 55 4.79 -1.27 -6.20
N VAL A 56 5.31 -1.40 -7.42
CA VAL A 56 5.51 -0.25 -8.31
C VAL A 56 4.18 0.43 -8.61
N TYR A 57 3.16 -0.33 -9.00
CA TYR A 57 1.83 0.21 -9.25
C TYR A 57 1.26 0.92 -8.02
N GLY A 58 1.27 0.26 -6.87
CA GLY A 58 0.76 0.84 -5.62
C GLY A 58 1.54 2.09 -5.20
N GLY A 59 2.86 2.07 -5.29
CA GLY A 59 3.70 3.22 -5.00
C GLY A 59 3.41 4.42 -5.92
N CYS A 60 3.33 4.18 -7.22
CA CYS A 60 2.96 5.21 -8.20
C CYS A 60 1.56 5.77 -7.92
N LEU A 61 0.59 4.90 -7.60
CA LEU A 61 -0.76 5.31 -7.26
C LEU A 61 -0.80 6.19 -6.00
N GLY A 62 -0.06 5.82 -4.95
CA GLY A 62 0.03 6.61 -3.73
C GLY A 62 0.64 7.99 -3.96
N VAL A 63 1.73 8.06 -4.73
CA VAL A 63 2.37 9.34 -5.09
C VAL A 63 1.45 10.18 -5.99
N ALA A 64 0.83 9.59 -7.00
CA ALA A 64 -0.10 10.28 -7.89
C ALA A 64 -1.28 10.86 -7.12
N PHE A 65 -1.87 10.08 -6.20
CA PHE A 65 -2.95 10.54 -5.33
C PHE A 65 -2.50 11.74 -4.49
N HIS A 66 -1.32 11.67 -3.87
CA HIS A 66 -0.77 12.77 -3.09
C HIS A 66 -0.57 14.04 -3.94
N LEU A 67 -0.02 13.90 -5.14
CA LEU A 67 0.21 15.03 -6.04
C LEU A 67 -1.09 15.67 -6.53
N LEU A 68 -2.13 14.88 -6.75
CA LEU A 68 -3.45 15.37 -7.15
C LEU A 68 -4.22 15.97 -5.98
N GLU A 69 -4.08 15.44 -4.77
CA GLU A 69 -4.78 15.95 -3.59
C GLU A 69 -4.17 17.26 -3.07
N ALA A 70 -2.84 17.40 -3.15
CA ALA A 70 -2.13 18.56 -2.63
C ALA A 70 -2.59 19.92 -3.20
N PRO A 71 -2.79 20.10 -4.52
CA PRO A 71 -3.27 21.34 -5.09
C PRO A 71 -4.79 21.49 -5.06
N PHE A 72 -5.56 20.39 -5.04
CA PHE A 72 -7.02 20.43 -5.24
C PHE A 72 -7.82 20.02 -3.99
N GLY A 73 -7.25 19.23 -3.08
CA GLY A 73 -7.97 18.68 -1.94
C GLY A 73 -8.37 19.75 -0.92
N VAL A 74 -7.45 20.60 -0.49
CA VAL A 74 -7.71 21.57 0.58
C VAL A 74 -8.51 22.80 0.11
N PRO A 75 -8.18 23.46 -1.01
CA PRO A 75 -8.94 24.63 -1.46
C PRO A 75 -10.34 24.26 -1.99
N TRP A 76 -10.50 23.08 -2.53
CA TRP A 76 -11.76 22.65 -3.17
C TRP A 76 -12.79 22.11 -2.17
N LEU A 77 -12.33 21.45 -1.14
CA LEU A 77 -13.17 20.89 -0.07
C LEU A 77 -13.41 21.88 1.06
N ALA A 78 -12.52 22.82 1.29
CA ALA A 78 -12.59 23.77 2.40
C ALA A 78 -13.42 25.02 2.02
N ARG A 79 -14.71 24.86 1.84
CA ARG A 79 -15.62 26.00 1.64
C ARG A 79 -15.85 26.80 2.91
N THR A 80 -15.63 26.21 4.06
CA THR A 80 -15.83 26.82 5.38
C THR A 80 -14.65 26.53 6.29
N ARG A 81 -14.50 27.34 7.36
CA ARG A 81 -13.47 27.13 8.38
C ARG A 81 -13.63 25.77 9.07
N ALA A 82 -14.86 25.27 9.19
CA ALA A 82 -15.16 23.97 9.78
C ALA A 82 -14.64 22.82 8.90
N GLU A 83 -14.77 22.94 7.58
CA GLU A 83 -14.26 21.96 6.61
C GLU A 83 -12.73 21.93 6.61
N ALA A 84 -12.08 23.10 6.71
CA ALA A 84 -10.62 23.20 6.82
C ALA A 84 -10.10 22.51 8.11
N LEU A 85 -10.79 22.71 9.23
CA LEU A 85 -10.43 22.05 10.50
C LEU A 85 -10.68 20.55 10.44
N ALA A 86 -11.73 20.08 9.78
CA ALA A 86 -11.99 18.66 9.57
C ALA A 86 -10.93 18.01 8.68
N ALA A 87 -10.47 18.71 7.64
CA ALA A 87 -9.38 18.25 6.78
C ALA A 87 -8.05 18.12 7.55
N LEU A 88 -7.74 19.08 8.43
CA LEU A 88 -6.56 19.02 9.29
C LEU A 88 -6.62 17.84 10.28
N ARG A 89 -7.78 17.59 10.90
CA ARG A 89 -7.97 16.43 11.81
C ARG A 89 -7.80 15.11 11.08
N ARG A 90 -8.37 14.94 9.89
CA ARG A 90 -8.16 13.74 9.07
C ARG A 90 -6.68 13.52 8.74
N ARG A 91 -5.95 14.60 8.49
CA ARG A 91 -4.51 14.54 8.25
C ARG A 91 -3.73 14.06 9.47
N GLU A 92 -4.10 14.53 10.67
CA GLU A 92 -3.54 14.08 11.94
C GLU A 92 -3.84 12.60 12.20
N GLU A 93 -5.06 12.15 11.91
CA GLU A 93 -5.47 10.74 12.03
C GLU A 93 -4.66 9.83 11.07
N LEU A 94 -4.44 10.26 9.83
CA LEU A 94 -3.60 9.55 8.87
C LEU A 94 -2.13 9.46 9.32
N LEU A 95 -1.61 10.52 9.92
CA LEU A 95 -0.26 10.53 10.49
C LEU A 95 -0.17 9.64 11.74
N ALA A 96 -1.23 9.58 12.55
CA ALA A 96 -1.32 8.67 13.69
C ALA A 96 -1.35 7.19 13.27
N ALA A 97 -1.77 6.88 12.04
CA ALA A 97 -1.71 5.52 11.46
C ALA A 97 -0.31 5.10 10.98
N THR A 98 0.68 5.98 11.05
CA THR A 98 2.08 5.69 10.64
C THR A 98 2.66 4.41 11.29
N PRO A 99 2.41 4.09 12.58
CA PRO A 99 2.86 2.84 13.17
C PRO A 99 2.27 1.60 12.48
N ALA A 100 0.99 1.65 12.07
CA ALA A 100 0.36 0.56 11.36
C ALA A 100 0.97 0.36 9.96
N LEU A 101 1.29 1.45 9.25
CA LEU A 101 2.03 1.41 7.99
C LEU A 101 3.42 0.80 8.16
N GLY A 102 4.12 1.17 9.23
CA GLY A 102 5.42 0.58 9.57
C GLY A 102 5.32 -0.93 9.78
N ALA A 103 4.29 -1.40 10.47
CA ALA A 103 4.04 -2.83 10.68
C ALA A 103 3.75 -3.57 9.36
N VAL A 104 2.97 -2.99 8.45
CA VAL A 104 2.70 -3.57 7.12
C VAL A 104 3.97 -3.63 6.28
N LEU A 105 4.77 -2.56 6.26
CA LEU A 105 6.05 -2.53 5.53
C LEU A 105 7.04 -3.56 6.09
N LEU A 106 7.10 -3.74 7.42
CA LEU A 106 7.91 -4.77 8.06
C LEU A 106 7.41 -6.17 7.67
N ALA A 107 6.10 -6.41 7.67
CA ALA A 107 5.52 -7.68 7.24
C ALA A 107 5.86 -7.99 5.77
N MET A 108 5.82 -6.98 4.89
CA MET A 108 6.25 -7.12 3.49
C MET A 108 7.73 -7.54 3.40
N LEU A 109 8.59 -6.84 4.13
CA LEU A 109 10.03 -7.14 4.15
C LEU A 109 10.31 -8.56 4.64
N LEU A 110 9.66 -8.95 5.74
CA LEU A 110 9.80 -10.31 6.30
C LEU A 110 9.26 -11.37 5.33
N THR A 111 8.16 -11.12 4.63
CA THR A 111 7.61 -12.02 3.62
C THR A 111 8.61 -12.23 2.49
N VAL A 112 9.17 -11.15 1.95
CA VAL A 112 10.20 -11.22 0.88
C VAL A 112 11.43 -11.97 1.38
N LEU A 113 11.89 -11.69 2.60
CA LEU A 113 13.05 -12.35 3.18
C LEU A 113 12.83 -13.87 3.36
N VAL A 114 11.69 -14.26 3.92
CA VAL A 114 11.35 -15.68 4.12
C VAL A 114 11.25 -16.41 2.79
N VAL A 115 10.63 -15.79 1.79
CA VAL A 115 10.50 -16.39 0.46
C VAL A 115 11.86 -16.54 -0.21
N THR A 116 12.70 -15.51 -0.17
CA THR A 116 14.04 -15.56 -0.80
C THR A 116 14.97 -16.55 -0.13
N LEU A 117 14.94 -16.67 1.20
CA LEU A 117 15.75 -17.64 1.95
C LEU A 117 15.19 -19.07 1.86
N GLY A 118 13.87 -19.20 1.75
CA GLY A 118 13.20 -20.51 1.65
C GLY A 118 13.26 -21.14 0.25
N THR A 119 13.62 -20.38 -0.78
CA THR A 119 13.79 -20.85 -2.17
C THR A 119 15.26 -21.13 -2.54
N SER A 120 16.18 -20.84 -1.65
CA SER A 120 17.61 -21.19 -1.78
C SER A 120 17.94 -22.49 -1.10
#